data_da70822d5f4dfb1ee455933e8a3dd5be
#
_entry.id   da70822d5f4dfb1ee455933e8a3dd5be
#
_cell.length_a   1.000
_cell.length_b   1.000
_cell.length_c   1.000
_cell.angle_alpha   90.00
_cell.angle_beta   90.00
_cell.angle_gamma   90.00
#
_symmetry.space_group_name_H-M   'P 1'
#
loop_
_entity.id
_entity.type
_entity.pdbx_description
1 polymer ?
#
loop_
_entity_poly.entity_id
_entity_poly.type
_entity_poly.pdbx_seq_one_letter_code
_entity_poly.pdbx_strand_id
1 'polypeptide(L)'
;FEGTANIKRGEWFKIVTANGGTNNANTTEDRTYYYEVFPSNNLEMGLWMESERLMHPVINKIGVDTQNEVVKEEKRLRYDNSPYGQLIPEVKKNMFKNHPYRWTTIGSMDHLDAATLEEFQAFNKKFYIPNNAVLVVAGDIGNVAQTKEWIKKYFGPIAKGAPIVRKTYTEEPITSTIKARYE
;
A
#
# COMPACT_ATOMS: atom_id res chain seq x y z
N PHE A 1 -0.29 0.22 -8.88
CA PHE A 1 -0.42 1.02 -10.13
C PHE A 1 -0.84 0.17 -11.35
N GLU A 2 -1.62 -0.88 -11.12
CA GLU A 2 -2.10 -1.78 -12.20
C GLU A 2 -3.22 -1.18 -13.06
N GLY A 3 -3.70 0.01 -12.69
CA GLY A 3 -4.73 0.74 -13.41
C GLY A 3 -6.07 0.80 -12.68
N THR A 4 -6.94 1.60 -13.24
CA THR A 4 -8.31 1.80 -12.79
C THR A 4 -9.28 1.65 -13.96
N ALA A 5 -10.56 1.82 -13.73
CA ALA A 5 -11.54 1.82 -14.81
C ALA A 5 -11.24 2.88 -15.91
N ASN A 6 -10.64 4.02 -15.51
CA ASN A 6 -10.38 5.16 -16.40
C ASN A 6 -8.89 5.36 -16.74
N ILE A 7 -7.97 4.70 -16.05
CA ILE A 7 -6.53 4.75 -16.30
C ILE A 7 -6.04 3.34 -16.60
N LYS A 8 -5.60 3.10 -17.83
CA LYS A 8 -5.15 1.77 -18.26
C LYS A 8 -3.86 1.35 -17.54
N ARG A 9 -3.65 0.04 -17.47
CA ARG A 9 -2.42 -0.54 -16.94
C ARG A 9 -1.18 0.05 -17.63
N GLY A 10 -0.20 0.49 -16.84
CA GLY A 10 1.04 1.11 -17.35
C GLY A 10 0.91 2.58 -17.75
N GLU A 11 -0.28 3.20 -17.67
CA GLU A 11 -0.47 4.61 -17.98
C GLU A 11 -0.28 5.54 -16.78
N TRP A 12 -0.44 5.04 -15.56
CA TRP A 12 -0.34 5.85 -14.35
C TRP A 12 0.94 6.68 -14.30
N PHE A 13 2.09 6.02 -14.39
CA PHE A 13 3.40 6.68 -14.38
C PHE A 13 3.60 7.64 -15.57
N LYS A 14 3.07 7.27 -16.74
CA LYS A 14 3.15 8.13 -17.93
C LYS A 14 2.37 9.43 -17.76
N ILE A 15 1.16 9.34 -17.19
CA ILE A 15 0.34 10.53 -16.91
C ILE A 15 1.05 11.42 -15.90
N VAL A 16 1.55 10.85 -14.79
CA VAL A 16 2.28 11.62 -13.78
C VAL A 16 3.49 12.31 -14.37
N THR A 17 4.34 11.60 -15.09
CA THR A 17 5.56 12.15 -15.69
C THR A 17 5.27 13.19 -16.77
N ALA A 18 4.29 12.93 -17.64
CA ALA A 18 3.91 13.86 -18.71
C ALA A 18 3.38 15.22 -18.16
N ASN A 19 2.89 15.22 -16.92
CA ASN A 19 2.40 16.41 -16.24
C ASN A 19 3.40 16.99 -15.22
N GLY A 20 4.69 16.65 -15.37
CA GLY A 20 5.77 17.20 -14.54
C GLY A 20 5.78 16.71 -13.11
N GLY A 21 5.07 15.60 -12.84
CA GLY A 21 4.96 15.02 -11.51
C GLY A 21 5.91 13.86 -11.27
N THR A 22 5.91 13.41 -10.03
CA THR A 22 6.54 12.16 -9.58
C THR A 22 5.63 11.48 -8.57
N ASN A 23 5.73 10.17 -8.46
CA ASN A 23 4.92 9.40 -7.53
C ASN A 23 5.69 8.20 -6.98
N ASN A 24 5.28 7.72 -5.82
CA ASN A 24 5.75 6.47 -5.26
C ASN A 24 4.75 5.95 -4.22
N ALA A 25 5.07 4.78 -3.63
CA ALA A 25 4.33 4.22 -2.52
C ALA A 25 5.26 3.46 -1.58
N ASN A 26 4.85 3.31 -0.33
CA ASN A 26 5.50 2.42 0.62
C ASN A 26 4.48 1.72 1.52
N THR A 27 4.85 0.56 2.01
CA THR A 27 4.05 -0.24 2.94
C THR A 27 4.83 -0.48 4.21
N THR A 28 4.18 -0.22 5.33
CA THR A 28 4.64 -0.59 6.67
C THR A 28 3.65 -1.61 7.26
N GLU A 29 3.87 -2.03 8.50
CA GLU A 29 3.00 -2.99 9.19
C GLU A 29 1.56 -2.50 9.34
N ASP A 30 1.36 -1.18 9.45
CA ASP A 30 0.06 -0.58 9.77
C ASP A 30 -0.55 0.26 8.66
N ARG A 31 0.21 0.57 7.61
CA ARG A 31 -0.28 1.44 6.53
C ARG A 31 0.33 1.09 5.18
N THR A 32 -0.41 1.39 4.11
CA THR A 32 0.12 1.65 2.78
C THR A 32 -0.02 3.13 2.49
N TYR A 33 1.08 3.77 2.12
CA TYR A 33 1.14 5.20 1.82
C TYR A 33 1.45 5.39 0.35
N TYR A 34 0.57 6.10 -0.34
CA TYR A 34 0.75 6.54 -1.72
C TYR A 34 0.98 8.03 -1.73
N TYR A 35 1.84 8.52 -2.59
CA TYR A 35 2.00 9.94 -2.77
C TYR A 35 2.30 10.30 -4.22
N GLU A 36 1.85 11.48 -4.59
CA GLU A 36 2.12 12.13 -5.86
C GLU A 36 2.54 13.56 -5.60
N VAL A 37 3.53 14.02 -6.34
CA VAL A 37 3.98 15.40 -6.31
C VAL A 37 3.79 15.97 -7.70
N PHE A 38 3.00 17.03 -7.82
CA PHE A 38 2.71 17.71 -9.06
C PHE A 38 3.03 19.21 -8.97
N PRO A 39 3.31 19.89 -10.08
CA PRO A 39 3.19 21.35 -10.14
C PRO A 39 1.79 21.78 -9.70
N SER A 40 1.67 22.93 -9.01
CA SER A 40 0.41 23.37 -8.39
C SER A 40 -0.78 23.49 -9.36
N ASN A 41 -0.51 23.79 -10.64
CA ASN A 41 -1.53 23.82 -11.69
C ASN A 41 -2.15 22.46 -12.02
N ASN A 42 -1.55 21.36 -11.61
CA ASN A 42 -2.04 19.99 -11.82
C ASN A 42 -2.66 19.35 -10.56
N LEU A 43 -2.95 20.13 -9.52
CA LEU A 43 -3.53 19.65 -8.27
C LEU A 43 -4.86 18.92 -8.48
N GLU A 44 -5.76 19.46 -9.32
CA GLU A 44 -7.04 18.81 -9.60
C GLU A 44 -6.84 17.40 -10.21
N MET A 45 -5.89 17.26 -11.11
CA MET A 45 -5.56 15.97 -11.73
C MET A 45 -5.03 14.96 -10.71
N GLY A 46 -4.14 15.37 -9.81
CA GLY A 46 -3.64 14.51 -8.74
C GLY A 46 -4.78 14.02 -7.83
N LEU A 47 -5.69 14.90 -7.45
CA LEU A 47 -6.88 14.54 -6.68
C LEU A 47 -7.79 13.56 -7.42
N TRP A 48 -8.00 13.76 -8.71
CA TRP A 48 -8.75 12.82 -9.54
C TRP A 48 -8.07 11.45 -9.60
N MET A 49 -6.76 11.38 -9.86
CA MET A 49 -6.03 10.12 -9.95
C MET A 49 -6.10 9.33 -8.64
N GLU A 50 -5.89 9.97 -7.49
CA GLU A 50 -5.99 9.30 -6.20
C GLU A 50 -7.42 8.85 -5.87
N SER A 51 -8.44 9.58 -6.32
CA SER A 51 -9.83 9.13 -6.19
C SER A 51 -10.12 7.89 -7.05
N GLU A 52 -9.55 7.81 -8.26
CA GLU A 52 -9.63 6.62 -9.12
C GLU A 52 -9.00 5.40 -8.47
N ARG A 53 -7.84 5.56 -7.83
CA ARG A 53 -7.19 4.49 -7.07
C ARG A 53 -8.08 3.90 -5.99
N LEU A 54 -8.83 4.75 -5.28
CA LEU A 54 -9.69 4.34 -4.18
C LEU A 54 -11.03 3.79 -4.66
N MET A 55 -11.60 4.34 -5.75
CA MET A 55 -12.95 4.02 -6.23
C MET A 55 -12.99 2.89 -7.25
N HIS A 56 -12.03 2.86 -8.18
CA HIS A 56 -12.13 2.03 -9.38
C HIS A 56 -10.88 1.17 -9.66
N PRO A 57 -10.20 0.61 -8.65
CA PRO A 57 -9.00 -0.20 -8.91
C PRO A 57 -9.36 -1.43 -9.74
N VAL A 58 -8.55 -1.73 -10.74
CA VAL A 58 -8.67 -2.97 -11.53
C VAL A 58 -7.81 -4.05 -10.90
N ILE A 59 -8.47 -5.00 -10.22
CA ILE A 59 -7.80 -6.17 -9.62
C ILE A 59 -8.25 -7.41 -10.39
N ASN A 60 -7.39 -7.87 -11.28
CA ASN A 60 -7.64 -9.03 -12.15
C ASN A 60 -6.48 -10.03 -12.08
N LYS A 61 -6.70 -11.21 -12.65
CA LYS A 61 -5.70 -12.28 -12.60
C LYS A 61 -4.35 -11.88 -13.22
N ILE A 62 -4.37 -11.18 -14.33
CA ILE A 62 -3.12 -10.76 -15.02
C ILE A 62 -2.30 -9.85 -14.14
N GLY A 63 -2.94 -8.85 -13.50
CA GLY A 63 -2.28 -7.94 -12.57
C GLY A 63 -1.73 -8.67 -11.35
N VAL A 64 -2.53 -9.54 -10.73
CA VAL A 64 -2.13 -10.33 -9.55
C VAL A 64 -0.95 -11.23 -9.88
N ASP A 65 -1.03 -12.03 -10.94
CA ASP A 65 0.04 -12.95 -11.32
C ASP A 65 1.36 -12.20 -11.62
N THR A 66 1.27 -11.08 -12.36
CA THR A 66 2.46 -10.27 -12.68
C THR A 66 3.08 -9.66 -11.42
N GLN A 67 2.27 -9.04 -10.56
CA GLN A 67 2.79 -8.38 -9.36
C GLN A 67 3.30 -9.38 -8.33
N ASN A 68 2.70 -10.56 -8.27
CA ASN A 68 3.18 -11.64 -7.42
C ASN A 68 4.64 -12.02 -7.75
N GLU A 69 4.96 -12.20 -9.04
CA GLU A 69 6.33 -12.47 -9.46
C GLU A 69 7.30 -11.30 -9.18
N VAL A 70 6.84 -10.05 -9.36
CA VAL A 70 7.62 -8.87 -9.01
C VAL A 70 7.95 -8.84 -7.51
N VAL A 71 6.97 -9.11 -6.65
CA VAL A 71 7.16 -9.13 -5.19
C VAL A 71 8.08 -10.29 -4.76
N LYS A 72 7.96 -11.46 -5.39
CA LYS A 72 8.89 -12.59 -5.14
C LYS A 72 10.32 -12.21 -5.49
N GLU A 73 10.53 -11.55 -6.62
CA GLU A 73 11.87 -11.10 -7.02
C GLU A 73 12.40 -10.02 -6.07
N GLU A 74 11.56 -9.08 -5.67
CA GLU A 74 11.91 -8.08 -4.65
C GLU A 74 12.34 -8.75 -3.34
N LYS A 75 11.62 -9.79 -2.91
CA LYS A 75 11.98 -10.54 -1.71
C LYS A 75 13.35 -11.23 -1.87
N ARG A 76 13.62 -11.88 -3.01
CA ARG A 76 14.93 -12.49 -3.28
C ARG A 76 16.06 -11.45 -3.20
N LEU A 77 15.88 -10.31 -3.87
CA LEU A 77 16.90 -9.26 -3.92
C LEU A 77 17.16 -8.60 -2.57
N ARG A 78 16.12 -8.31 -1.79
CA ARG A 78 16.26 -7.54 -0.55
C ARG A 78 16.54 -8.37 0.69
N TYR A 79 16.04 -9.62 0.71
CA TYR A 79 16.11 -10.46 1.90
C TYR A 79 16.92 -11.72 1.68
N ASP A 80 16.64 -12.50 0.64
CA ASP A 80 17.20 -13.84 0.50
C ASP A 80 18.64 -13.81 -0.02
N ASN A 81 18.97 -12.92 -0.96
CA ASN A 81 20.29 -12.80 -1.58
C ASN A 81 21.12 -11.61 -1.05
N SER A 82 20.57 -10.81 -0.14
CA SER A 82 21.27 -9.65 0.41
C SER A 82 22.08 -10.02 1.64
N PRO A 83 23.35 -9.59 1.77
CA PRO A 83 24.09 -9.71 3.01
C PRO A 83 23.28 -9.12 4.18
N TYR A 84 23.14 -9.90 5.26
CA TYR A 84 22.32 -9.55 6.43
C TYR A 84 20.82 -9.31 6.14
N GLY A 85 20.30 -9.71 4.98
CA GLY A 85 18.92 -9.52 4.59
C GLY A 85 17.91 -10.16 5.57
N GLN A 86 18.31 -11.24 6.24
CA GLN A 86 17.50 -11.94 7.23
C GLN A 86 17.56 -11.33 8.64
N LEU A 87 18.40 -10.32 8.89
CA LEU A 87 18.58 -9.73 10.23
C LEU A 87 17.22 -9.22 10.80
N ILE A 88 16.54 -8.36 10.07
CA ILE A 88 15.26 -7.77 10.54
C ILE A 88 14.15 -8.83 10.65
N PRO A 89 13.94 -9.72 9.66
CA PRO A 89 13.01 -10.83 9.80
C PRO A 89 13.23 -11.66 11.07
N GLU A 90 14.47 -12.06 11.35
CA GLU A 90 14.79 -12.87 12.53
C GLU A 90 14.64 -12.09 13.85
N VAL A 91 15.01 -10.81 13.88
CA VAL A 91 14.76 -9.94 15.04
C VAL A 91 13.26 -9.88 15.34
N LYS A 92 12.42 -9.56 14.36
CA LYS A 92 10.97 -9.46 14.52
C LYS A 92 10.35 -10.78 14.99
N LYS A 93 10.72 -11.90 14.38
CA LYS A 93 10.25 -13.25 14.73
C LYS A 93 10.59 -13.64 16.19
N ASN A 94 11.74 -13.18 16.68
CA ASN A 94 12.16 -13.48 18.05
C ASN A 94 11.57 -12.49 19.07
N MET A 95 11.34 -11.24 18.68
CA MET A 95 10.74 -10.22 19.57
C MET A 95 9.24 -10.44 19.78
N PHE A 96 8.51 -10.77 18.71
CA PHE A 96 7.05 -10.91 18.74
C PHE A 96 6.65 -12.38 18.63
N LYS A 97 5.82 -12.87 19.54
CA LYS A 97 5.29 -14.24 19.52
C LYS A 97 3.87 -14.29 18.98
N ASN A 98 3.02 -13.37 19.42
CA ASN A 98 1.59 -13.31 19.12
C ASN A 98 1.23 -12.18 18.18
N HIS A 99 1.95 -11.05 18.24
CA HIS A 99 1.65 -9.88 17.44
C HIS A 99 2.07 -10.06 15.96
N PRO A 100 1.26 -9.61 14.99
CA PRO A 100 1.59 -9.69 13.56
C PRO A 100 2.89 -9.00 13.17
N TYR A 101 3.45 -8.13 13.99
CA TYR A 101 4.77 -7.51 13.77
C TYR A 101 5.91 -8.51 13.70
N ARG A 102 5.67 -9.78 14.07
CA ARG A 102 6.63 -10.86 13.85
C ARG A 102 6.95 -11.14 12.38
N TRP A 103 6.06 -10.74 11.48
CA TRP A 103 6.24 -10.91 10.05
C TRP A 103 6.71 -9.62 9.39
N THR A 104 7.41 -9.75 8.28
CA THR A 104 7.76 -8.62 7.41
C THR A 104 6.61 -8.31 6.46
N THR A 105 6.56 -7.07 5.97
CA THR A 105 5.54 -6.62 5.02
C THR A 105 5.60 -7.33 3.68
N ILE A 106 6.79 -7.85 3.30
CA ILE A 106 6.97 -8.60 2.04
C ILE A 106 6.31 -9.98 2.08
N GLY A 107 6.13 -10.57 3.27
CA GLY A 107 5.55 -11.89 3.43
C GLY A 107 6.51 -13.05 3.17
N SER A 108 5.95 -14.26 3.01
CA SER A 108 6.69 -15.48 2.67
C SER A 108 6.41 -15.92 1.23
N MET A 109 7.33 -16.67 0.62
CA MET A 109 7.13 -17.26 -0.71
C MET A 109 5.88 -18.14 -0.76
N ASP A 110 5.67 -18.99 0.24
CA ASP A 110 4.51 -19.89 0.31
C ASP A 110 3.18 -19.13 0.31
N HIS A 111 3.10 -18.00 1.04
CA HIS A 111 1.91 -17.16 1.04
C HIS A 111 1.70 -16.45 -0.29
N LEU A 112 2.79 -16.00 -0.94
CA LEU A 112 2.70 -15.39 -2.27
C LEU A 112 2.23 -16.40 -3.33
N ASP A 113 2.71 -17.66 -3.24
CA ASP A 113 2.28 -18.73 -4.15
C ASP A 113 0.83 -19.17 -3.92
N ALA A 114 0.36 -19.13 -2.68
CA ALA A 114 -0.99 -19.54 -2.31
C ALA A 114 -2.06 -18.45 -2.50
N ALA A 115 -1.65 -17.18 -2.61
CA ALA A 115 -2.58 -16.05 -2.64
C ALA A 115 -3.47 -16.05 -3.90
N THR A 116 -4.77 -15.95 -3.70
CA THR A 116 -5.77 -16.01 -4.77
C THR A 116 -6.26 -14.61 -5.20
N LEU A 117 -6.81 -14.51 -6.39
CA LEU A 117 -7.43 -13.28 -6.88
C LEU A 117 -8.54 -12.80 -5.94
N GLU A 118 -9.35 -13.71 -5.44
CA GLU A 118 -10.47 -13.42 -4.54
C GLU A 118 -9.98 -12.81 -3.21
N GLU A 119 -8.84 -13.27 -2.69
CA GLU A 119 -8.22 -12.71 -1.48
C GLU A 119 -7.73 -11.27 -1.72
N PHE A 120 -7.09 -10.99 -2.85
CA PHE A 120 -6.71 -9.61 -3.21
C PHE A 120 -7.92 -8.69 -3.35
N GLN A 121 -8.97 -9.16 -4.02
CA GLN A 121 -10.22 -8.38 -4.16
C GLN A 121 -10.91 -8.16 -2.82
N ALA A 122 -10.99 -9.19 -1.97
CA ALA A 122 -11.56 -9.10 -0.63
C ALA A 122 -10.77 -8.14 0.28
N PHE A 123 -9.44 -8.21 0.22
CA PHE A 123 -8.55 -7.31 0.96
C PHE A 123 -8.76 -5.85 0.53
N ASN A 124 -8.76 -5.58 -0.77
CA ASN A 124 -9.00 -4.24 -1.29
C ASN A 124 -10.37 -3.71 -0.86
N LYS A 125 -11.44 -4.47 -1.09
CA LYS A 125 -12.80 -4.12 -0.70
C LYS A 125 -12.95 -3.84 0.79
N LYS A 126 -12.18 -4.52 1.63
CA LYS A 126 -12.25 -4.36 3.08
C LYS A 126 -11.46 -3.16 3.59
N PHE A 127 -10.28 -2.89 3.05
CA PHE A 127 -9.34 -1.95 3.64
C PHE A 127 -9.18 -0.64 2.84
N TYR A 128 -9.43 -0.66 1.51
CA TYR A 128 -9.34 0.51 0.64
C TYR A 128 -10.68 1.23 0.57
N ILE A 129 -11.09 1.81 1.68
CA ILE A 129 -12.37 2.48 1.86
C ILE A 129 -12.14 3.86 2.50
N PRO A 130 -12.98 4.88 2.20
CA PRO A 130 -12.74 6.25 2.66
C PRO A 130 -12.71 6.39 4.19
N ASN A 131 -13.46 5.59 4.92
CA ASN A 131 -13.42 5.58 6.38
C ASN A 131 -12.22 4.82 7.00
N ASN A 132 -11.30 4.32 6.17
CA ASN A 132 -9.99 3.78 6.56
C ASN A 132 -8.84 4.50 5.84
N ALA A 133 -9.09 5.63 5.21
CA ALA A 133 -8.11 6.40 4.47
C ALA A 133 -7.94 7.80 5.08
N VAL A 134 -6.75 8.37 4.92
CA VAL A 134 -6.44 9.76 5.25
C VAL A 134 -5.89 10.40 3.98
N LEU A 135 -6.57 11.42 3.49
CA LEU A 135 -6.09 12.25 2.39
C LEU A 135 -5.37 13.47 2.95
N VAL A 136 -4.14 13.68 2.50
CA VAL A 136 -3.35 14.88 2.84
C VAL A 136 -3.01 15.60 1.55
N VAL A 137 -3.29 16.89 1.51
CA VAL A 137 -2.90 17.80 0.42
C VAL A 137 -1.99 18.87 1.02
N ALA A 138 -0.76 18.98 0.55
CA ALA A 138 0.24 19.89 1.09
C ALA A 138 1.04 20.54 -0.04
N GLY A 139 1.44 21.81 0.17
CA GLY A 139 2.22 22.59 -0.78
C GLY A 139 1.53 23.88 -1.18
N ASP A 140 1.84 24.41 -2.38
CA ASP A 140 1.13 25.56 -2.96
C ASP A 140 -0.21 25.11 -3.52
N ILE A 141 -1.21 25.05 -2.64
CA ILE A 141 -2.57 24.64 -2.98
C ILE A 141 -3.43 25.78 -3.55
N GLY A 142 -2.89 26.98 -3.65
CA GLY A 142 -3.57 28.15 -4.20
C GLY A 142 -4.88 28.45 -3.48
N ASN A 143 -6.01 28.27 -4.14
CA ASN A 143 -7.33 28.53 -3.57
C ASN A 143 -7.85 27.32 -2.78
N VAL A 144 -7.81 27.42 -1.44
CA VAL A 144 -8.28 26.34 -0.52
C VAL A 144 -9.76 26.00 -0.73
N ALA A 145 -10.61 26.97 -1.02
CA ALA A 145 -12.04 26.71 -1.24
C ALA A 145 -12.23 25.86 -2.52
N GLN A 146 -11.54 26.21 -3.60
CA GLN A 146 -11.55 25.44 -4.85
C GLN A 146 -11.02 24.02 -4.62
N THR A 147 -9.94 23.86 -3.89
CA THR A 147 -9.36 22.53 -3.55
C THR A 147 -10.38 21.67 -2.77
N LYS A 148 -11.10 22.26 -1.83
CA LYS A 148 -12.17 21.55 -1.11
C LYS A 148 -13.32 21.12 -2.04
N GLU A 149 -13.70 21.93 -3.03
CA GLU A 149 -14.72 21.53 -4.01
C GLU A 149 -14.22 20.37 -4.90
N TRP A 150 -12.96 20.37 -5.32
CA TRP A 150 -12.38 19.22 -6.04
C TRP A 150 -12.37 17.94 -5.19
N ILE A 151 -11.94 18.04 -3.93
CA ILE A 151 -11.98 16.89 -3.01
C ILE A 151 -13.42 16.37 -2.88
N LYS A 152 -14.39 17.26 -2.69
CA LYS A 152 -15.81 16.87 -2.60
C LYS A 152 -16.32 16.26 -3.91
N LYS A 153 -15.93 16.80 -5.05
CA LYS A 153 -16.27 16.29 -6.39
C LYS A 153 -15.78 14.86 -6.60
N TYR A 154 -14.52 14.59 -6.28
CA TYR A 154 -13.86 13.33 -6.60
C TYR A 154 -13.99 12.26 -5.51
N PHE A 155 -13.90 12.65 -4.26
CA PHE A 155 -13.99 11.69 -3.15
C PHE A 155 -15.36 11.59 -2.51
N GLY A 156 -16.22 12.62 -2.68
CA GLY A 156 -17.58 12.62 -2.11
C GLY A 156 -18.46 11.46 -2.57
N PRO A 157 -18.41 11.01 -3.83
CA PRO A 157 -19.20 9.87 -4.31
C PRO A 157 -18.76 8.52 -3.75
N ILE A 158 -17.56 8.41 -3.15
CA ILE A 158 -17.03 7.14 -2.67
C ILE A 158 -17.80 6.70 -1.43
N ALA A 159 -18.49 5.58 -1.54
CA ALA A 159 -19.30 5.05 -0.44
C ALA A 159 -18.41 4.56 0.73
N LYS A 160 -18.86 4.79 1.96
CA LYS A 160 -18.22 4.24 3.15
C LYS A 160 -18.30 2.71 3.13
N GLY A 161 -17.21 2.06 3.53
CA GLY A 161 -17.20 0.64 3.78
C GLY A 161 -17.64 0.28 5.21
N ALA A 162 -17.68 -1.02 5.50
CA ALA A 162 -17.97 -1.52 6.84
C ALA A 162 -16.89 -1.06 7.84
N PRO A 163 -17.22 -0.83 9.11
CA PRO A 163 -16.22 -0.54 10.14
C PRO A 163 -15.18 -1.67 10.25
N ILE A 164 -13.91 -1.29 10.33
CA ILE A 164 -12.83 -2.26 10.48
C ILE A 164 -12.65 -2.58 11.96
N VAL A 165 -12.91 -3.83 12.32
CA VAL A 165 -12.61 -4.34 13.66
C VAL A 165 -11.14 -4.69 13.72
N ARG A 166 -10.38 -3.97 14.54
CA ARG A 166 -8.95 -4.24 14.78
C ARG A 166 -8.81 -5.23 15.92
N LYS A 167 -8.03 -6.29 15.69
CA LYS A 167 -7.69 -7.24 16.75
C LYS A 167 -6.67 -6.62 17.70
N THR A 168 -6.83 -6.87 18.99
CA THR A 168 -5.82 -6.60 20.02
C THR A 168 -4.94 -7.84 20.21
N TYR A 169 -3.66 -7.62 20.40
CA TYR A 169 -2.68 -8.68 20.65
C TYR A 169 -1.96 -8.38 21.95
N THR A 170 -1.73 -9.41 22.74
CA THR A 170 -0.96 -9.32 23.97
C THR A 170 0.34 -10.11 23.79
N GLU A 171 1.46 -9.45 24.04
CA GLU A 171 2.77 -10.09 24.09
C GLU A 171 3.19 -10.30 25.54
N GLU A 172 3.80 -11.43 25.81
CA GLU A 172 4.44 -11.66 27.09
C GLU A 172 5.73 -10.82 27.19
N PRO A 173 6.03 -10.24 28.38
CA PRO A 173 7.25 -9.48 28.57
C PRO A 173 8.50 -10.32 28.29
N ILE A 174 9.47 -9.75 27.60
CA ILE A 174 10.79 -10.36 27.41
C ILE A 174 11.57 -10.16 28.73
N THR A 175 11.71 -11.23 29.50
CA THR A 175 12.34 -11.21 30.82
C THR A 175 13.80 -11.66 30.85
N SER A 176 14.32 -12.12 29.70
CA SER A 176 15.72 -12.56 29.56
C SER A 176 16.24 -12.30 28.17
N THR A 177 17.57 -12.32 28.03
CA THR A 177 18.23 -12.18 26.73
C THR A 177 17.83 -13.32 25.77
N ILE A 178 17.31 -12.99 24.60
CA ILE A 178 17.09 -13.92 23.51
C ILE A 178 18.34 -13.96 22.63
N LYS A 179 18.91 -15.15 22.47
CA LYS A 179 20.03 -15.36 21.53
C LYS A 179 19.55 -16.27 20.40
N ALA A 180 19.65 -15.80 19.18
CA ALA A 180 19.36 -16.55 17.98
C ALA A 180 20.57 -16.51 17.06
N ARG A 181 20.84 -17.65 16.36
CA ARG A 181 21.86 -17.74 15.32
C ARG A 181 21.15 -18.11 14.02
N TYR A 182 21.47 -17.39 12.98
CA TYR A 182 21.01 -17.65 11.62
C TYR A 182 22.24 -17.93 10.76
N GLU A 183 22.25 -19.08 10.06
CA GLU A 183 23.30 -19.52 9.15
C GLU A 183 22.85 -19.45 7.71
#